data_015d26bc5720e451ae4f58185f12cbc8
#
_entry.id   015d26bc5720e451ae4f58185f12cbc8
#
_cell.length_a   1.000
_cell.length_b   1.000
_cell.length_c   1.000
_cell.angle_alpha   90.00
_cell.angle_beta   90.00
_cell.angle_gamma   90.00
#
_symmetry.space_group_name_H-M   'P 1'
#
loop_
_entity.id
_entity.type
_entity.pdbx_description
1 polymer ?
#
loop_
_entity_poly.entity_id
_entity_poly.type
_entity_poly.pdbx_seq_one_letter_code
_entity_poly.pdbx_strand_id
1 'polypeptide(L)'
;IPNYKNLDPALMSKLTSVDPGNEYVLPWAWSFTTVAINKAKVSKALGSTPMPEHAWDLVFNPTYTPKHKSCGIAYLDSPSEILPPALHYIGKNAYSEDAADHKAAGEMLAKVRKDIRLFSSTMIDDVAGGKACVALGWAGDFNIAIARANENKSGQDLEVLLPKTGGLIFFDNLAVPADAKHPNNAMAFINYFLKPEVSASLTNELSYATANKASVAQVTPEVANNKAV
;
A
#
# COMPACT_ATOMS: atom_id res chain seq x y z
N ILE A 1 1.80 -23.55 16.54
CA ILE A 1 2.75 -23.19 15.47
C ILE A 1 4.07 -22.81 16.13
N PRO A 2 5.16 -23.62 16.00
CA PRO A 2 6.44 -23.37 16.69
C PRO A 2 7.07 -22.02 16.40
N ASN A 3 7.00 -21.53 15.15
CA ASN A 3 7.60 -20.27 14.72
C ASN A 3 6.73 -19.03 15.03
N TYR A 4 5.57 -19.18 15.66
CA TYR A 4 4.72 -18.06 16.11
C TYR A 4 5.50 -17.03 16.96
N LYS A 5 6.42 -17.50 17.78
CA LYS A 5 7.29 -16.67 18.63
C LYS A 5 8.17 -15.67 17.87
N ASN A 6 8.32 -15.85 16.55
CA ASN A 6 9.12 -14.97 15.70
C ASN A 6 8.34 -13.71 15.27
N LEU A 7 7.02 -13.69 15.44
CA LEU A 7 6.19 -12.53 15.11
C LEU A 7 6.49 -11.33 16.02
N ASP A 8 6.37 -10.13 15.46
CA ASP A 8 6.57 -8.90 16.21
C ASP A 8 5.38 -8.63 17.14
N PRO A 9 5.59 -8.58 18.46
CA PRO A 9 4.51 -8.32 19.42
C PRO A 9 3.81 -6.97 19.21
N ALA A 10 4.52 -5.95 18.70
CA ALA A 10 3.93 -4.64 18.45
C ALA A 10 2.92 -4.69 17.28
N LEU A 11 3.23 -5.46 16.23
CA LEU A 11 2.32 -5.69 15.12
C LEU A 11 1.15 -6.58 15.54
N MET A 12 1.42 -7.64 16.31
CA MET A 12 0.37 -8.52 16.86
C MET A 12 -0.62 -7.76 17.74
N SER A 13 -0.14 -6.79 18.52
CA SER A 13 -1.01 -5.94 19.34
C SER A 13 -1.97 -5.09 18.49
N LYS A 14 -1.58 -4.67 17.27
CA LYS A 14 -2.47 -3.93 16.36
C LYS A 14 -3.60 -4.79 15.80
N LEU A 15 -3.35 -6.08 15.60
CA LEU A 15 -4.35 -7.02 15.09
C LEU A 15 -5.42 -7.38 16.11
N THR A 16 -5.20 -7.13 17.40
CA THR A 16 -6.19 -7.45 18.45
C THR A 16 -7.51 -6.69 18.30
N SER A 17 -7.55 -5.62 17.51
CA SER A 17 -8.80 -4.90 17.17
C SER A 17 -9.73 -5.72 16.29
N VAL A 18 -9.20 -6.63 15.48
CA VAL A 18 -9.97 -7.47 14.54
C VAL A 18 -9.94 -8.96 14.92
N ASP A 19 -8.90 -9.39 15.64
CA ASP A 19 -8.73 -10.75 16.16
C ASP A 19 -8.33 -10.69 17.64
N PRO A 20 -9.27 -10.50 18.57
CA PRO A 20 -9.00 -10.48 20.01
C PRO A 20 -8.33 -11.78 20.44
N GLY A 21 -7.11 -11.67 21.02
CA GLY A 21 -6.31 -12.81 21.42
C GLY A 21 -5.40 -13.39 20.34
N ASN A 22 -5.47 -12.91 19.10
CA ASN A 22 -4.70 -13.41 17.95
C ASN A 22 -4.87 -14.93 17.76
N GLU A 23 -6.12 -15.38 17.71
CA GLU A 23 -6.47 -16.81 17.68
C GLU A 23 -6.71 -17.35 16.24
N TYR A 24 -7.11 -16.48 15.30
CA TYR A 24 -7.63 -16.88 14.00
C TYR A 24 -6.75 -16.52 12.83
N VAL A 25 -5.95 -15.45 12.93
CA VAL A 25 -5.12 -14.96 11.83
C VAL A 25 -3.66 -14.79 12.22
N LEU A 26 -2.78 -14.95 11.22
CA LEU A 26 -1.34 -14.77 11.37
C LEU A 26 -0.82 -13.83 10.28
N PRO A 27 -0.28 -12.65 10.63
CA PRO A 27 0.27 -11.73 9.66
C PRO A 27 1.57 -12.30 9.09
N TRP A 28 1.72 -12.26 7.78
CA TRP A 28 2.98 -12.62 7.12
C TRP A 28 3.65 -11.43 6.46
N ALA A 29 2.87 -10.45 6.02
CA ALA A 29 3.35 -9.20 5.45
C ALA A 29 2.45 -8.04 5.90
N TRP A 30 2.98 -6.82 5.78
CA TRP A 30 2.20 -5.60 5.97
C TRP A 30 2.76 -4.50 5.06
N SER A 31 1.93 -3.52 4.77
CA SER A 31 2.29 -2.35 4.00
C SER A 31 1.31 -1.21 4.32
N PHE A 32 1.30 -0.19 3.49
CA PHE A 32 0.38 0.93 3.64
C PHE A 32 -0.09 1.46 2.29
N THR A 33 -1.31 2.02 2.27
CA THR A 33 -1.85 2.70 1.11
C THR A 33 -1.28 4.11 1.03
N THR A 34 -0.80 4.49 -0.15
CA THR A 34 -0.10 5.75 -0.40
C THR A 34 -0.22 6.22 -1.85
N VAL A 35 0.58 7.23 -2.19
CA VAL A 35 0.67 7.80 -3.54
C VAL A 35 2.06 7.55 -4.11
N ALA A 36 2.12 7.04 -5.35
CA ALA A 36 3.35 7.02 -6.15
C ALA A 36 3.28 8.06 -7.27
N ILE A 37 4.43 8.56 -7.65
CA ILE A 37 4.57 9.54 -8.73
C ILE A 37 5.67 9.16 -9.72
N ASN A 38 5.50 9.60 -10.95
CA ASN A 38 6.63 9.78 -11.86
C ASN A 38 7.14 11.21 -11.71
N LYS A 39 8.31 11.37 -11.09
CA LYS A 39 8.87 12.68 -10.72
C LYS A 39 8.96 13.64 -11.90
N ALA A 40 9.52 13.18 -13.01
CA ALA A 40 9.71 14.01 -14.20
C ALA A 40 8.38 14.45 -14.81
N LYS A 41 7.41 13.53 -14.94
CA LYS A 41 6.09 13.82 -15.52
C LYS A 41 5.27 14.74 -14.61
N VAL A 42 5.30 14.50 -13.28
CA VAL A 42 4.59 15.34 -12.30
C VAL A 42 5.18 16.72 -12.25
N SER A 43 6.51 16.88 -12.18
CA SER A 43 7.18 18.17 -12.24
C SER A 43 6.81 18.96 -13.50
N LYS A 44 6.81 18.30 -14.65
CA LYS A 44 6.39 18.91 -15.93
C LYS A 44 4.91 19.33 -15.90
N ALA A 45 4.04 18.52 -15.34
CA ALA A 45 2.60 18.78 -15.27
C ALA A 45 2.27 19.94 -14.31
N LEU A 46 3.00 20.05 -13.21
CA LEU A 46 2.86 21.14 -12.25
C LEU A 46 3.35 22.49 -12.81
N GLY A 47 4.38 22.49 -13.68
CA GLY A 47 4.99 23.72 -14.23
C GLY A 47 5.53 24.61 -13.11
N SER A 48 4.99 25.83 -12.97
CA SER A 48 5.36 26.77 -11.90
C SER A 48 4.63 26.52 -10.56
N THR A 49 3.67 25.59 -10.53
CA THR A 49 2.97 25.24 -9.29
C THR A 49 3.89 24.39 -8.41
N PRO A 50 4.12 24.74 -7.14
CA PRO A 50 4.96 23.96 -6.27
C PRO A 50 4.34 22.58 -6.01
N MET A 51 5.21 21.60 -5.75
CA MET A 51 4.77 20.29 -5.24
C MET A 51 3.99 20.49 -3.94
N PRO A 52 2.82 19.87 -3.76
CA PRO A 52 2.05 20.03 -2.54
C PRO A 52 2.81 19.47 -1.34
N GLU A 53 2.60 20.05 -0.19
CA GLU A 53 3.19 19.59 1.07
C GLU A 53 2.62 18.21 1.49
N HIS A 54 1.34 18.00 1.20
CA HIS A 54 0.63 16.77 1.51
C HIS A 54 0.49 15.91 0.24
N ALA A 55 1.05 14.70 0.28
CA ALA A 55 1.00 13.77 -0.86
C ALA A 55 -0.43 13.48 -1.35
N TRP A 56 -1.41 13.46 -0.43
CA TRP A 56 -2.82 13.25 -0.74
C TRP A 56 -3.42 14.33 -1.64
N ASP A 57 -2.86 15.55 -1.67
CA ASP A 57 -3.33 16.61 -2.56
C ASP A 57 -3.18 16.25 -4.04
N LEU A 58 -2.20 15.42 -4.39
CA LEU A 58 -1.99 14.98 -5.77
C LEU A 58 -3.16 14.16 -6.32
N VAL A 59 -3.91 13.53 -5.43
CA VAL A 59 -5.01 12.61 -5.78
C VAL A 59 -6.38 13.14 -5.37
N PHE A 60 -6.50 13.93 -4.29
CA PHE A 60 -7.79 14.35 -3.74
C PHE A 60 -8.09 15.85 -3.88
N ASN A 61 -7.11 16.68 -4.24
CA ASN A 61 -7.30 18.12 -4.32
C ASN A 61 -7.60 18.57 -5.76
N PRO A 62 -8.79 19.18 -6.03
CA PRO A 62 -9.15 19.67 -7.36
C PRO A 62 -8.26 20.82 -7.89
N THR A 63 -7.34 21.37 -7.09
CA THR A 63 -6.30 22.30 -7.54
C THR A 63 -5.16 21.56 -8.27
N TYR A 64 -4.85 20.32 -7.86
CA TYR A 64 -3.72 19.55 -8.39
C TYR A 64 -4.16 18.50 -9.42
N THR A 65 -5.28 17.79 -9.22
CA THR A 65 -5.67 16.68 -10.08
C THR A 65 -5.85 17.06 -11.56
N PRO A 66 -6.40 18.25 -11.94
CA PRO A 66 -6.51 18.63 -13.35
C PRO A 66 -5.17 18.74 -14.06
N LYS A 67 -4.10 19.11 -13.33
CA LYS A 67 -2.74 19.27 -13.88
C LYS A 67 -2.16 17.94 -14.35
N HIS A 68 -2.49 16.86 -13.67
CA HIS A 68 -1.98 15.51 -13.98
C HIS A 68 -2.83 14.75 -15.00
N LYS A 69 -3.95 15.33 -15.46
CA LYS A 69 -4.87 14.66 -16.39
C LYS A 69 -4.19 14.19 -17.68
N SER A 70 -3.25 14.98 -18.22
CA SER A 70 -2.52 14.65 -19.45
C SER A 70 -1.56 13.47 -19.29
N CYS A 71 -0.89 13.34 -18.14
CA CYS A 71 0.00 12.21 -17.86
C CYS A 71 -0.69 11.06 -17.10
N GLY A 72 -1.90 11.30 -16.54
CA GLY A 72 -2.81 10.31 -15.97
C GLY A 72 -2.70 10.14 -14.47
N ILE A 73 -3.87 9.98 -13.86
CA ILE A 73 -4.02 9.56 -12.46
C ILE A 73 -4.68 8.19 -12.45
N ALA A 74 -4.12 7.26 -11.68
CA ALA A 74 -4.67 5.93 -11.46
C ALA A 74 -5.09 5.78 -10.00
N TYR A 75 -6.25 5.18 -9.78
CA TYR A 75 -6.69 4.73 -8.46
C TYR A 75 -6.78 3.22 -8.45
N LEU A 76 -6.48 2.63 -7.30
CA LEU A 76 -6.76 1.22 -7.07
C LEU A 76 -8.26 0.95 -7.26
N ASP A 77 -8.61 -0.13 -7.96
CA ASP A 77 -10.01 -0.53 -8.15
C ASP A 77 -10.51 -1.30 -6.91
N SER A 78 -10.52 -0.58 -5.79
CA SER A 78 -10.95 -1.10 -4.50
C SER A 78 -11.51 0.01 -3.63
N PRO A 79 -12.82 0.08 -3.40
CA PRO A 79 -13.41 1.08 -2.52
C PRO A 79 -12.87 1.04 -1.08
N SER A 80 -12.56 -0.15 -0.57
CA SER A 80 -11.98 -0.34 0.77
C SER A 80 -10.58 0.26 0.92
N GLU A 81 -9.88 0.49 -0.19
CA GLU A 81 -8.55 1.12 -0.22
C GLU A 81 -8.60 2.62 -0.53
N ILE A 82 -9.70 3.11 -1.13
CA ILE A 82 -9.83 4.51 -1.54
C ILE A 82 -10.62 5.32 -0.50
N LEU A 83 -11.68 4.76 0.08
CA LEU A 83 -12.53 5.49 1.03
C LEU A 83 -11.80 5.85 2.34
N PRO A 84 -11.04 4.96 2.98
CA PRO A 84 -10.33 5.30 4.20
C PRO A 84 -9.34 6.46 4.05
N PRO A 85 -8.43 6.52 3.05
CA PRO A 85 -7.58 7.69 2.84
C PRO A 85 -8.38 8.94 2.45
N ALA A 86 -9.51 8.81 1.75
CA ALA A 86 -10.38 9.94 1.43
C ALA A 86 -11.05 10.52 2.68
N LEU A 87 -11.53 9.66 3.60
CA LEU A 87 -12.06 10.06 4.91
C LEU A 87 -10.98 10.76 5.74
N HIS A 88 -9.79 10.15 5.83
CA HIS A 88 -8.66 10.74 6.53
C HIS A 88 -8.28 12.12 5.97
N TYR A 89 -8.25 12.25 4.64
CA TYR A 89 -7.94 13.52 3.96
C TYR A 89 -8.90 14.64 4.32
N ILE A 90 -10.19 14.36 4.49
CA ILE A 90 -11.19 15.37 4.91
C ILE A 90 -11.31 15.52 6.44
N GLY A 91 -10.35 14.94 7.20
CA GLY A 91 -10.28 15.07 8.66
C GLY A 91 -11.27 14.20 9.43
N LYS A 92 -11.77 13.12 8.82
CA LYS A 92 -12.67 12.14 9.43
C LYS A 92 -11.89 10.90 9.89
N ASN A 93 -12.52 10.08 10.73
CA ASN A 93 -11.99 8.78 11.05
C ASN A 93 -11.95 7.95 9.75
N ALA A 94 -10.77 7.39 9.42
CA ALA A 94 -10.59 6.58 8.22
C ALA A 94 -11.54 5.37 8.14
N TYR A 95 -11.98 4.88 9.29
CA TYR A 95 -12.91 3.75 9.44
C TYR A 95 -14.24 4.20 10.06
N SER A 96 -14.71 5.42 9.72
CA SER A 96 -16.00 5.92 10.15
C SER A 96 -17.12 5.03 9.61
N GLU A 97 -18.10 4.73 10.46
CA GLU A 97 -19.34 4.05 10.09
C GLU A 97 -20.49 5.05 9.84
N ASP A 98 -20.22 6.35 10.02
CA ASP A 98 -21.23 7.40 9.83
C ASP A 98 -21.50 7.64 8.33
N ALA A 99 -22.75 7.47 7.93
CA ALA A 99 -23.21 7.73 6.57
C ALA A 99 -22.96 9.18 6.10
N ALA A 100 -22.95 10.16 7.00
CA ALA A 100 -22.66 11.55 6.66
C ALA A 100 -21.18 11.75 6.31
N ASP A 101 -20.28 11.05 6.98
CA ASP A 101 -18.85 11.07 6.68
C ASP A 101 -18.57 10.43 5.32
N HIS A 102 -19.19 9.28 5.04
CA HIS A 102 -19.09 8.62 3.73
C HIS A 102 -19.64 9.49 2.60
N LYS A 103 -20.77 10.19 2.84
CA LYS A 103 -21.33 11.14 1.88
C LYS A 103 -20.34 12.28 1.59
N ALA A 104 -19.74 12.86 2.64
CA ALA A 104 -18.75 13.93 2.49
C ALA A 104 -17.50 13.49 1.71
N ALA A 105 -16.99 12.28 1.98
CA ALA A 105 -15.89 11.69 1.21
C ALA A 105 -16.30 11.45 -0.25
N GLY A 106 -17.49 10.95 -0.51
CA GLY A 106 -18.04 10.77 -1.87
C GLY A 106 -18.16 12.09 -2.63
N GLU A 107 -18.64 13.16 -1.98
CA GLU A 107 -18.71 14.50 -2.57
C GLU A 107 -17.32 15.07 -2.91
N MET A 108 -16.32 14.82 -2.07
CA MET A 108 -14.92 15.19 -2.35
C MET A 108 -14.39 14.40 -3.54
N LEU A 109 -14.55 13.08 -3.57
CA LEU A 109 -14.11 12.21 -4.66
C LEU A 109 -14.79 12.57 -5.99
N ALA A 110 -16.07 12.93 -5.97
CA ALA A 110 -16.82 13.38 -7.16
C ALA A 110 -16.17 14.61 -7.82
N LYS A 111 -15.59 15.53 -7.04
CA LYS A 111 -14.93 16.73 -7.58
C LYS A 111 -13.71 16.39 -8.43
N VAL A 112 -12.98 15.33 -8.08
CA VAL A 112 -11.75 14.90 -8.77
C VAL A 112 -11.98 13.77 -9.77
N ARG A 113 -13.16 13.11 -9.75
CA ARG A 113 -13.48 11.92 -10.58
C ARG A 113 -13.16 12.09 -12.06
N LYS A 114 -13.44 13.28 -12.62
CA LYS A 114 -13.22 13.60 -14.05
C LYS A 114 -11.75 13.63 -14.46
N ASP A 115 -10.83 13.71 -13.50
CA ASP A 115 -9.39 13.79 -13.71
C ASP A 115 -8.72 12.42 -13.57
N ILE A 116 -9.44 11.43 -12.99
CA ILE A 116 -8.95 10.06 -12.83
C ILE A 116 -9.07 9.33 -14.16
N ARG A 117 -7.92 8.88 -14.69
CA ARG A 117 -7.83 8.20 -15.99
C ARG A 117 -8.32 6.77 -15.89
N LEU A 118 -7.92 6.04 -14.84
CA LEU A 118 -8.25 4.62 -14.71
C LEU A 118 -8.41 4.24 -13.23
N PHE A 119 -9.24 3.23 -13.03
CA PHE A 119 -9.30 2.41 -11.84
C PHE A 119 -8.69 1.06 -12.22
N SER A 120 -7.76 0.54 -11.44
CA SER A 120 -6.98 -0.62 -11.84
C SER A 120 -6.57 -1.47 -10.65
N SER A 121 -6.56 -2.79 -10.84
CA SER A 121 -5.98 -3.78 -9.94
C SER A 121 -4.61 -4.29 -10.44
N THR A 122 -4.08 -3.68 -11.53
CA THR A 122 -2.77 -4.01 -12.13
C THR A 122 -1.79 -2.84 -12.01
N MET A 123 -1.74 -2.21 -10.83
CA MET A 123 -0.97 -0.99 -10.57
C MET A 123 0.51 -1.13 -10.90
N ILE A 124 1.10 -2.29 -10.64
CA ILE A 124 2.52 -2.55 -10.92
C ILE A 124 2.81 -2.30 -12.41
N ASP A 125 2.01 -2.90 -13.31
CA ASP A 125 2.21 -2.77 -14.76
C ASP A 125 1.84 -1.38 -15.27
N ASP A 126 0.79 -0.79 -14.73
CA ASP A 126 0.30 0.52 -15.16
C ASP A 126 1.28 1.64 -14.81
N VAL A 127 1.88 1.58 -13.62
CA VAL A 127 2.87 2.57 -13.16
C VAL A 127 4.22 2.32 -13.82
N ALA A 128 4.73 1.08 -13.85
CA ALA A 128 5.99 0.74 -14.50
C ALA A 128 5.97 1.01 -16.01
N GLY A 129 4.81 0.80 -16.65
CA GLY A 129 4.59 1.09 -18.08
C GLY A 129 4.27 2.55 -18.37
N GLY A 130 4.12 3.40 -17.33
CA GLY A 130 3.92 4.84 -17.49
C GLY A 130 2.54 5.26 -17.96
N LYS A 131 1.48 4.43 -17.78
CA LYS A 131 0.08 4.77 -18.10
C LYS A 131 -0.48 5.87 -17.17
N ALA A 132 0.09 5.99 -15.97
CA ALA A 132 -0.20 7.03 -15.00
C ALA A 132 1.08 7.66 -14.47
N CYS A 133 1.05 8.97 -14.18
CA CYS A 133 2.15 9.69 -13.54
C CYS A 133 1.91 9.91 -12.05
N VAL A 134 0.68 9.73 -11.58
CA VAL A 134 0.28 9.73 -10.18
C VAL A 134 -0.59 8.50 -9.97
N ALA A 135 -0.35 7.74 -8.92
CA ALA A 135 -1.13 6.55 -8.60
C ALA A 135 -1.42 6.47 -7.10
N LEU A 136 -2.64 6.09 -6.75
CA LEU A 136 -3.07 5.79 -5.39
C LEU A 136 -3.19 4.27 -5.25
N GLY A 137 -2.40 3.68 -4.37
CA GLY A 137 -2.33 2.23 -4.19
C GLY A 137 -1.38 1.80 -3.08
N TRP A 138 -0.90 0.57 -3.14
CA TRP A 138 -0.06 -0.03 -2.12
C TRP A 138 1.43 0.27 -2.31
N ALA A 139 2.12 0.62 -1.23
CA ALA A 139 3.54 0.95 -1.26
C ALA A 139 4.41 -0.21 -1.79
N GLY A 140 4.12 -1.45 -1.39
CA GLY A 140 4.83 -2.64 -1.88
C GLY A 140 4.71 -2.81 -3.40
N ASP A 141 3.50 -2.68 -3.96
CA ASP A 141 3.29 -2.74 -5.41
C ASP A 141 4.05 -1.64 -6.15
N PHE A 142 4.11 -0.45 -5.57
CA PHE A 142 4.87 0.65 -6.17
C PHE A 142 6.38 0.40 -6.13
N ASN A 143 6.90 -0.22 -5.06
CA ASN A 143 8.31 -0.65 -5.01
C ASN A 143 8.60 -1.70 -6.08
N ILE A 144 7.71 -2.68 -6.30
CA ILE A 144 7.82 -3.65 -7.39
C ILE A 144 7.77 -2.95 -8.76
N ALA A 145 6.89 -1.94 -8.91
CA ALA A 145 6.82 -1.15 -10.15
C ALA A 145 8.12 -0.39 -10.43
N ILE A 146 8.77 0.16 -9.40
CA ILE A 146 10.07 0.83 -9.50
C ILE A 146 11.15 -0.17 -9.95
N ALA A 147 11.24 -1.34 -9.31
CA ALA A 147 12.19 -2.38 -9.69
C ALA A 147 11.98 -2.81 -11.13
N ARG A 148 10.74 -3.10 -11.54
CA ARG A 148 10.37 -3.50 -12.91
C ARG A 148 10.68 -2.40 -13.94
N ALA A 149 10.42 -1.14 -13.59
CA ALA A 149 10.74 -0.01 -14.48
C ALA A 149 12.26 0.11 -14.72
N ASN A 150 13.06 -0.11 -13.69
CA ASN A 150 14.52 -0.09 -13.77
C ASN A 150 15.07 -1.27 -14.58
N GLU A 151 14.61 -2.49 -14.31
CA GLU A 151 15.00 -3.70 -15.05
C GLU A 151 14.71 -3.59 -16.54
N ASN A 152 13.51 -3.13 -16.87
CA ASN A 152 13.06 -2.96 -18.25
C ASN A 152 13.61 -1.69 -18.92
N LYS A 153 14.36 -0.87 -18.18
CA LYS A 153 14.89 0.44 -18.66
C LYS A 153 13.80 1.28 -19.31
N SER A 154 12.59 1.28 -18.67
CA SER A 154 11.40 1.93 -19.23
C SER A 154 11.46 3.46 -19.21
N GLY A 155 12.46 4.05 -18.58
CA GLY A 155 12.62 5.50 -18.44
C GLY A 155 11.61 6.15 -17.49
N GLN A 156 10.90 5.36 -16.69
CA GLN A 156 9.99 5.89 -15.67
C GLN A 156 10.78 6.20 -14.39
N ASP A 157 10.86 7.47 -14.01
CA ASP A 157 11.47 7.95 -12.77
C ASP A 157 10.41 7.98 -11.65
N LEU A 158 10.24 6.84 -10.99
CA LEU A 158 9.18 6.59 -10.03
C LEU A 158 9.63 6.83 -8.59
N GLU A 159 8.72 7.31 -7.76
CA GLU A 159 8.92 7.53 -6.32
C GLU A 159 7.64 7.21 -5.55
N VAL A 160 7.80 6.51 -4.41
CA VAL A 160 6.72 6.31 -3.43
C VAL A 160 6.76 7.44 -2.42
N LEU A 161 5.65 8.14 -2.25
CA LEU A 161 5.56 9.25 -1.31
C LEU A 161 5.13 8.75 0.07
N LEU A 162 5.67 9.38 1.11
CA LEU A 162 5.24 9.15 2.49
C LEU A 162 4.36 10.33 2.92
N PRO A 163 3.03 10.14 3.06
CA PRO A 163 2.16 11.23 3.47
C PRO A 163 2.51 11.73 4.88
N LYS A 164 2.75 13.02 5.05
CA LYS A 164 3.09 13.63 6.36
C LYS A 164 1.98 13.45 7.41
N THR A 165 0.74 13.32 6.97
CA THR A 165 -0.43 13.08 7.83
C THR A 165 -0.61 11.61 8.20
N GLY A 166 0.28 10.74 7.75
CA GLY A 166 0.20 9.29 7.91
C GLY A 166 -0.43 8.59 6.72
N GLY A 167 -0.17 7.28 6.62
CA GLY A 167 -0.79 6.34 5.70
C GLY A 167 -1.64 5.33 6.46
N LEU A 168 -2.43 4.56 5.73
CA LEU A 168 -3.28 3.50 6.27
C LEU A 168 -2.54 2.17 6.15
N ILE A 169 -2.17 1.62 7.31
CA ILE A 169 -1.49 0.33 7.39
C ILE A 169 -2.52 -0.78 7.19
N PHE A 170 -2.14 -1.80 6.44
CA PHE A 170 -2.87 -3.06 6.33
C PHE A 170 -1.94 -4.25 6.58
N PHE A 171 -2.54 -5.39 6.91
CA PHE A 171 -1.85 -6.65 7.16
C PHE A 171 -2.39 -7.74 6.26
N ASP A 172 -1.50 -8.41 5.55
CA ASP A 172 -1.82 -9.65 4.86
C ASP A 172 -1.71 -10.81 5.83
N ASN A 173 -2.82 -11.52 6.01
CA ASN A 173 -2.94 -12.54 7.01
C ASN A 173 -3.16 -13.92 6.40
N LEU A 174 -2.62 -14.94 7.05
CA LEU A 174 -2.90 -16.34 6.79
C LEU A 174 -3.91 -16.85 7.81
N ALA A 175 -4.93 -17.57 7.33
CA ALA A 175 -5.92 -18.23 8.15
C ALA A 175 -6.22 -19.64 7.58
N VAL A 176 -6.68 -20.53 8.44
CA VAL A 176 -7.11 -21.88 8.04
C VAL A 176 -8.61 -21.96 8.25
N PRO A 177 -9.42 -22.15 7.17
CA PRO A 177 -10.86 -22.35 7.30
C PRO A 177 -11.20 -23.54 8.20
N ALA A 178 -12.31 -23.44 8.95
CA ALA A 178 -12.72 -24.50 9.89
C ALA A 178 -13.03 -25.83 9.19
N ASP A 179 -13.47 -25.79 7.94
CA ASP A 179 -13.79 -26.95 7.11
C ASP A 179 -12.65 -27.39 6.18
N ALA A 180 -11.42 -26.87 6.40
CA ALA A 180 -10.26 -27.26 5.61
C ALA A 180 -10.03 -28.78 5.65
N LYS A 181 -9.87 -29.40 4.49
CA LYS A 181 -9.67 -30.87 4.38
C LYS A 181 -8.31 -31.32 4.92
N HIS A 182 -7.31 -30.44 4.89
CA HIS A 182 -5.93 -30.73 5.29
C HIS A 182 -5.37 -29.66 6.24
N PRO A 183 -5.99 -29.43 7.42
CA PRO A 183 -5.59 -28.34 8.31
C PRO A 183 -4.14 -28.47 8.80
N ASN A 184 -3.67 -29.69 9.03
CA ASN A 184 -2.28 -29.92 9.45
C ASN A 184 -1.26 -29.48 8.39
N ASN A 185 -1.56 -29.68 7.10
CA ASN A 185 -0.71 -29.23 6.00
C ASN A 185 -0.71 -27.70 5.92
N ALA A 186 -1.87 -27.07 6.09
CA ALA A 186 -1.98 -25.60 6.15
C ALA A 186 -1.17 -25.03 7.32
N MET A 187 -1.28 -25.64 8.50
CA MET A 187 -0.50 -25.23 9.67
C MET A 187 1.02 -25.42 9.48
N ALA A 188 1.44 -26.50 8.80
CA ALA A 188 2.83 -26.73 8.44
C ALA A 188 3.34 -25.67 7.44
N PHE A 189 2.52 -25.29 6.46
CA PHE A 189 2.83 -24.24 5.50
C PHE A 189 2.97 -22.88 6.19
N ILE A 190 2.02 -22.50 7.05
CA ILE A 190 2.10 -21.25 7.84
C ILE A 190 3.36 -21.25 8.70
N ASN A 191 3.66 -22.35 9.37
CA ASN A 191 4.87 -22.46 10.18
C ASN A 191 6.15 -22.33 9.34
N TYR A 192 6.15 -22.79 8.09
CA TYR A 192 7.25 -22.61 7.15
C TYR A 192 7.43 -21.12 6.78
N PHE A 193 6.35 -20.38 6.49
CA PHE A 193 6.38 -18.95 6.21
C PHE A 193 6.96 -18.14 7.37
N LEU A 194 6.74 -18.59 8.61
CA LEU A 194 7.26 -17.92 9.81
C LEU A 194 8.72 -18.27 10.15
N LYS A 195 9.42 -19.02 9.30
CA LYS A 195 10.88 -19.15 9.41
C LYS A 195 11.54 -17.82 9.06
N PRO A 196 12.53 -17.35 9.83
CA PRO A 196 13.17 -16.04 9.57
C PRO A 196 13.72 -15.90 8.15
N GLU A 197 14.40 -16.94 7.66
CA GLU A 197 14.99 -16.96 6.32
C GLU A 197 13.92 -16.90 5.20
N VAL A 198 12.78 -17.54 5.40
CA VAL A 198 11.66 -17.53 4.43
C VAL A 198 10.97 -16.16 4.43
N SER A 199 10.66 -15.63 5.61
CA SER A 199 10.04 -14.30 5.74
C SER A 199 10.95 -13.20 5.14
N ALA A 200 12.27 -13.27 5.38
CA ALA A 200 13.21 -12.31 4.80
C ALA A 200 13.28 -12.41 3.27
N SER A 201 13.30 -13.65 2.72
CA SER A 201 13.27 -13.86 1.27
C SER A 201 12.03 -13.25 0.63
N LEU A 202 10.86 -13.44 1.24
CA LEU A 202 9.61 -12.85 0.76
C LEU A 202 9.66 -11.31 0.77
N THR A 203 10.16 -10.71 1.85
CA THR A 203 10.31 -9.25 1.94
C THR A 203 11.27 -8.72 0.87
N ASN A 204 12.39 -9.40 0.65
CA ASN A 204 13.37 -8.99 -0.36
C ASN A 204 12.80 -9.05 -1.79
N GLU A 205 11.96 -10.04 -2.09
CA GLU A 205 11.35 -10.21 -3.42
C GLU A 205 10.14 -9.29 -3.64
N LEU A 206 9.29 -9.14 -2.62
CA LEU A 206 8.01 -8.48 -2.76
C LEU A 206 8.02 -7.02 -2.32
N SER A 207 9.07 -6.56 -1.60
CA SER A 207 9.14 -5.22 -1.02
C SER A 207 7.94 -4.86 -0.13
N TYR A 208 7.36 -5.88 0.51
CA TYR A 208 6.40 -5.74 1.60
C TYR A 208 7.11 -6.00 2.92
N ALA A 209 6.79 -5.23 3.95
CA ALA A 209 7.42 -5.38 5.25
C ALA A 209 7.02 -6.71 5.90
N THR A 210 7.97 -7.32 6.60
CA THR A 210 7.72 -8.57 7.30
C THR A 210 7.07 -8.34 8.66
N ALA A 211 6.14 -9.22 9.04
CA ALA A 211 5.63 -9.30 10.41
C ALA A 211 6.53 -10.15 11.33
N ASN A 212 7.56 -10.78 10.80
CA ASN A 212 8.49 -11.65 11.51
C ASN A 212 9.71 -10.86 12.00
N LYS A 213 9.73 -10.50 13.29
CA LYS A 213 10.83 -9.72 13.90
C LYS A 213 12.19 -10.41 13.77
N ALA A 214 12.22 -11.75 13.81
CA ALA A 214 13.47 -12.51 13.71
C ALA A 214 14.08 -12.49 12.30
N SER A 215 13.31 -12.12 11.27
CA SER A 215 13.76 -12.04 9.88
C SER A 215 14.41 -10.69 9.51
N VAL A 216 14.16 -9.64 10.28
CA VAL A 216 14.59 -8.26 9.95
C VAL A 216 16.10 -8.17 9.68
N ALA A 217 16.93 -8.87 10.46
CA ALA A 217 18.38 -8.88 10.27
C ALA A 217 18.85 -9.59 8.98
N GLN A 218 17.96 -10.31 8.29
CA GLN A 218 18.24 -11.02 7.04
C GLN A 218 17.64 -10.31 5.82
N VAL A 219 16.93 -9.21 6.01
CA VAL A 219 16.47 -8.35 4.93
C VAL A 219 17.68 -7.62 4.32
N THR A 220 17.75 -7.55 2.99
CA THR A 220 18.85 -6.89 2.30
C THR A 220 18.92 -5.40 2.65
N PRO A 221 20.12 -4.79 2.70
CA PRO A 221 20.26 -3.37 3.01
C PRO A 221 19.45 -2.45 2.09
N GLU A 222 19.30 -2.81 0.84
CA GLU A 222 18.51 -2.07 -0.15
C GLU A 222 17.05 -1.97 0.28
N VAL A 223 16.44 -3.10 0.66
CA VAL A 223 15.05 -3.17 1.09
C VAL A 223 14.88 -2.59 2.51
N ALA A 224 15.78 -2.91 3.43
CA ALA A 224 15.74 -2.44 4.82
C ALA A 224 15.88 -0.91 4.95
N ASN A 225 16.60 -0.26 4.03
CA ASN A 225 16.75 1.21 4.00
C ASN A 225 15.67 1.92 3.19
N ASN A 226 14.79 1.19 2.52
CA ASN A 226 13.67 1.77 1.79
C ASN A 226 12.56 2.16 2.78
N LYS A 227 12.30 3.45 2.92
CA LYS A 227 11.28 3.97 3.84
C LYS A 227 9.84 3.62 3.45
N ALA A 228 9.65 3.07 2.24
CA ALA A 228 8.35 2.65 1.74
C ALA A 228 8.13 1.12 1.85
N VAL A 229 8.99 0.43 2.62
CA VAL A 229 8.87 -0.99 3.02
C VAL A 229 8.59 -1.10 4.50
#